data_dc578352ba90589176cd6726694c19c2
#
_entry.id   dc578352ba90589176cd6726694c19c2
#
_cell.length_a   1.000
_cell.length_b   1.000
_cell.length_c   1.000
_cell.angle_alpha   90.00
_cell.angle_beta   90.00
_cell.angle_gamma   90.00
#
_symmetry.space_group_name_H-M   'P 1'
#
loop_
_entity.id
_entity.type
_entity.pdbx_description
1 polymer ?
#
loop_
_entity_poly.entity_id
_entity_poly.type
_entity_poly.pdbx_seq_one_letter_code
_entity_poly.pdbx_strand_id
1 'polypeptide(L)'
;MRRLIAVSVVDAQKIAEVRRHHLAALAYEVEARGLRWRLAAPEESVLCVLNPVSRQRAMVVATPAGDGWSYLWTGGGIAPVSQVAEVADQLVRLLV
;
A
#
# COMPACT_ATOMS: atom_id res chain seq x y z
N MET A 1 5.34 -18.81 28.79
CA MET A 1 5.16 -18.32 28.53
C MET A 1 4.81 -17.90 27.74
N ARG A 2 4.46 -17.58 27.52
CA ARG A 2 4.14 -17.19 26.82
C ARG A 2 3.83 -16.23 26.22
N ARG A 3 4.22 -15.43 26.10
CA ARG A 3 4.13 -14.45 25.62
C ARG A 3 4.05 -14.43 24.25
N LEU A 4 4.43 -15.18 23.63
CA LEU A 4 4.50 -15.26 22.29
C LEU A 4 3.23 -15.10 21.66
N ILE A 5 2.34 -15.43 22.27
CA ILE A 5 1.13 -15.33 21.72
C ILE A 5 0.77 -13.97 21.69
N ALA A 6 1.64 -13.26 21.82
CA ALA A 6 1.40 -12.00 22.09
C ALA A 6 0.69 -11.11 21.19
N VAL A 7 0.53 -11.38 19.97
CA VAL A 7 -0.25 -10.52 19.12
C VAL A 7 -1.70 -10.74 19.43
N SER A 8 -2.30 -9.80 20.12
CA SER A 8 -3.71 -9.87 20.46
C SER A 8 -4.56 -9.47 19.27
N VAL A 9 -5.86 -9.73 19.38
CA VAL A 9 -6.80 -9.30 18.36
C VAL A 9 -6.77 -7.79 18.22
N VAL A 10 -6.62 -7.07 19.33
CA VAL A 10 -6.56 -5.61 19.30
C VAL A 10 -5.34 -5.14 18.53
N ASP A 11 -4.19 -5.78 18.75
CA ASP A 11 -2.97 -5.40 18.04
C ASP A 11 -3.09 -5.69 16.55
N ALA A 12 -3.67 -6.82 16.19
CA ALA A 12 -3.87 -7.17 14.79
C ALA A 12 -4.81 -6.18 14.11
N GLN A 13 -5.87 -5.76 14.80
CA GLN A 13 -6.79 -4.78 14.25
C GLN A 13 -6.13 -3.43 14.07
N LYS A 14 -5.26 -3.04 15.01
CA LYS A 14 -4.57 -1.78 14.91
C LYS A 14 -3.62 -1.78 13.72
N ILE A 15 -2.91 -2.87 13.49
CA ILE A 15 -2.03 -3.00 12.34
C ILE A 15 -2.84 -2.90 11.05
N ALA A 16 -4.00 -3.56 11.00
CA ALA A 16 -4.85 -3.51 9.81
C ALA A 16 -5.36 -2.09 9.55
N GLU A 17 -5.69 -1.35 10.60
CA GLU A 17 -6.14 0.04 10.46
C GLU A 17 -5.03 0.92 9.93
N VAL A 18 -3.82 0.78 10.46
CA VAL A 18 -2.69 1.58 10.00
C VAL A 18 -2.38 1.24 8.54
N ARG A 19 -2.42 -0.04 8.20
CA ARG A 19 -2.20 -0.47 6.81
C ARG A 19 -3.20 0.18 5.88
N ARG A 20 -4.49 0.14 6.22
CA ARG A 20 -5.52 0.76 5.39
C ARG A 20 -5.33 2.26 5.27
N HIS A 21 -4.88 2.90 6.34
CA HIS A 21 -4.59 4.33 6.32
C HIS A 21 -3.49 4.64 5.30
N HIS A 22 -2.41 3.87 5.29
CA HIS A 22 -1.33 4.11 4.35
C HIS A 22 -1.75 3.80 2.91
N LEU A 23 -2.53 2.75 2.71
CA LEU A 23 -3.02 2.44 1.37
C LEU A 23 -4.00 3.50 0.87
N ALA A 24 -4.84 4.03 1.77
CA ALA A 24 -5.76 5.10 1.40
C ALA A 24 -5.01 6.38 1.02
N ALA A 25 -3.92 6.68 1.71
CA ALA A 25 -3.12 7.84 1.37
C ALA A 25 -2.53 7.71 -0.04
N LEU A 26 -2.04 6.52 -0.38
CA LEU A 26 -1.50 6.29 -1.72
C LEU A 26 -2.62 6.30 -2.77
N ALA A 27 -3.78 5.73 -2.43
CA ALA A 27 -4.92 5.73 -3.34
C ALA A 27 -5.31 7.16 -3.71
N TYR A 28 -5.31 8.06 -2.74
CA TYR A 28 -5.61 9.46 -2.99
C TYR A 28 -4.61 10.06 -3.98
N GLU A 29 -3.33 9.75 -3.79
CA GLU A 29 -2.28 10.31 -4.64
C GLU A 29 -2.34 9.76 -6.06
N VAL A 30 -2.56 8.45 -6.22
CA VAL A 30 -2.62 7.88 -7.57
C VAL A 30 -3.88 8.36 -8.30
N GLU A 31 -4.98 8.52 -7.59
CA GLU A 31 -6.21 9.01 -8.21
C GLU A 31 -6.03 10.46 -8.69
N ALA A 32 -5.33 11.27 -7.92
CA ALA A 32 -5.04 12.64 -8.32
C ALA A 32 -4.21 12.71 -9.60
N ARG A 33 -3.53 11.63 -9.96
CA ARG A 33 -2.69 11.57 -11.15
C ARG A 33 -3.35 10.81 -12.31
N GLY A 34 -4.64 10.53 -12.19
CA GLY A 34 -5.40 9.90 -13.27
C GLY A 34 -5.38 8.39 -13.27
N LEU A 35 -4.80 7.78 -12.26
CA LEU A 35 -4.85 6.33 -12.16
C LEU A 35 -6.10 5.90 -11.40
N ARG A 36 -6.50 4.66 -11.58
CA ARG A 36 -7.63 4.08 -10.85
C ARG A 36 -7.10 3.09 -9.83
N TRP A 37 -7.91 2.79 -8.83
CA TRP A 37 -7.49 1.89 -7.78
C TRP A 37 -8.68 1.15 -7.20
N ARG A 38 -8.38 0.03 -6.55
CA ARG A 38 -9.32 -0.66 -5.69
C ARG A 38 -8.54 -1.43 -4.64
N LEU A 39 -9.16 -1.70 -3.53
CA LEU A 39 -8.58 -2.53 -2.49
C LEU A 39 -9.00 -3.97 -2.71
N ALA A 40 -8.09 -4.89 -2.49
CA ALA A 40 -8.32 -6.31 -2.76
C ALA A 40 -7.99 -7.18 -1.56
N ALA A 41 -8.43 -8.42 -1.64
CA ALA A 41 -8.22 -9.42 -0.60
C ALA A 41 -6.74 -9.73 -0.42
N PRO A 42 -6.38 -10.22 0.76
CA PRO A 42 -7.30 -10.44 1.85
C PRO A 42 -7.54 -9.17 2.65
N GLU A 43 -8.75 -8.99 3.12
CA GLU A 43 -9.10 -7.92 4.05
C GLU A 43 -8.66 -6.52 3.62
N GLU A 44 -8.75 -6.27 2.32
CA GLU A 44 -8.39 -4.95 1.78
C GLU A 44 -6.94 -4.57 2.09
N SER A 45 -6.06 -5.55 2.07
CA SER A 45 -4.65 -5.34 2.40
C SER A 45 -3.78 -5.09 1.18
N VAL A 46 -4.35 -5.11 -0.01
CA VAL A 46 -3.62 -4.86 -1.26
C VAL A 46 -4.31 -3.75 -2.03
N LEU A 47 -3.54 -2.78 -2.47
CA LEU A 47 -4.06 -1.72 -3.33
C LEU A 47 -3.71 -2.09 -4.78
N CYS A 48 -4.73 -2.28 -5.60
CA CYS A 48 -4.54 -2.54 -7.01
C CYS A 48 -4.66 -1.22 -7.74
N VAL A 49 -3.63 -0.85 -8.48
CA VAL A 49 -3.57 0.43 -9.20
C VAL A 49 -3.59 0.13 -10.69
N LEU A 50 -4.41 0.83 -11.44
CA LEU A 50 -4.60 0.61 -12.86
C LEU A 50 -4.48 1.92 -13.63
N ASN A 51 -3.73 1.90 -14.71
CA ASN A 51 -3.76 3.01 -15.66
C ASN A 51 -4.88 2.70 -16.66
N PRO A 52 -5.94 3.51 -16.71
CA PRO A 52 -7.08 3.19 -17.57
C PRO A 52 -6.78 3.31 -19.06
N VAL A 53 -5.70 4.00 -19.41
CA VAL A 53 -5.34 4.16 -20.83
C VAL A 53 -4.47 3.01 -21.29
N SER A 54 -3.36 2.74 -20.59
CA SER A 54 -2.46 1.67 -20.99
C SER A 54 -2.97 0.29 -20.59
N ARG A 55 -3.88 0.24 -19.62
CA ARG A 55 -4.42 -0.99 -19.04
C ARG A 55 -3.37 -1.73 -18.20
N GLN A 56 -2.25 -1.13 -17.93
CA GLN A 56 -1.23 -1.70 -17.06
C GLN A 56 -1.64 -1.55 -15.61
N ARG A 57 -1.23 -2.50 -14.79
CA ARG A 57 -1.61 -2.50 -13.38
C ARG A 57 -0.45 -2.89 -12.49
N ALA A 58 -0.52 -2.45 -11.26
CA ALA A 58 0.45 -2.82 -10.23
C ALA A 58 -0.28 -3.10 -8.94
N MET A 59 0.33 -3.92 -8.10
CA MET A 59 -0.18 -4.19 -6.77
C MET A 59 0.75 -3.57 -5.76
N VAL A 60 0.18 -2.96 -4.73
CA VAL A 60 0.95 -2.31 -3.68
C VAL A 60 0.48 -2.84 -2.34
N VAL A 61 1.43 -3.16 -1.49
CA VAL A 61 1.13 -3.50 -0.09
C VAL A 61 1.85 -2.51 0.81
N ALA A 62 1.36 -2.34 2.01
CA ALA A 62 2.02 -1.54 3.03
C ALA A 62 2.41 -2.46 4.17
N THR A 63 3.63 -2.36 4.64
CA THR A 63 4.14 -3.26 5.65
C THR A 63 4.98 -2.52 6.68
N PRO A 64 4.95 -2.96 7.94
CA PRO A 64 5.87 -2.38 8.92
C PRO A 64 7.30 -2.65 8.51
N ALA A 65 8.16 -1.66 8.67
CA ALA A 65 9.57 -1.77 8.33
C ALA A 65 10.36 -0.85 9.23
N GLY A 66 11.25 -1.41 10.02
CA GLY A 66 12.00 -0.64 11.00
C GLY A 66 11.04 0.03 11.98
N ASP A 67 11.20 1.32 12.16
CA ASP A 67 10.36 2.08 13.07
C ASP A 67 9.09 2.61 12.44
N GLY A 68 8.89 2.35 11.18
CA GLY A 68 7.74 2.91 10.45
C GLY A 68 7.14 1.91 9.51
N TRP A 69 6.67 2.40 8.39
CA TRP A 69 6.00 1.58 7.37
C TRP A 69 6.58 1.89 6.00
N SER A 70 6.51 0.91 5.12
CA SER A 70 6.96 1.06 3.73
C SER A 70 5.91 0.52 2.78
N TYR A 71 5.89 1.07 1.57
CA TYR A 71 5.15 0.50 0.45
C TYR A 71 6.08 -0.44 -0.31
N LEU A 72 5.52 -1.56 -0.77
CA LEU A 72 6.19 -2.49 -1.67
C LEU A 72 5.28 -2.66 -2.86
N TRP A 73 5.82 -2.62 -4.07
CA TRP A 73 4.94 -2.75 -5.24
C TRP A 73 5.60 -3.57 -6.34
N THR A 74 4.77 -4.00 -7.29
CA THR A 74 5.16 -4.83 -8.42
C THR A 74 6.39 -4.27 -9.10
N GLY A 75 7.34 -5.14 -9.40
CA GLY A 75 8.59 -4.74 -10.02
C GLY A 75 9.71 -4.50 -9.03
N GLY A 76 9.47 -4.79 -7.75
CA GLY A 76 10.51 -4.68 -6.73
C GLY A 76 10.64 -3.30 -6.11
N GLY A 77 9.65 -2.44 -6.28
CA GLY A 77 9.70 -1.11 -5.67
C GLY A 77 9.51 -1.18 -4.18
N ILE A 78 10.21 -0.31 -3.47
CA ILE A 78 10.07 -0.18 -2.03
C ILE A 78 10.40 1.26 -1.65
N ALA A 79 9.60 1.83 -0.77
CA ALA A 79 9.86 3.17 -0.25
C ALA A 79 9.08 3.39 1.05
N PRO A 80 9.60 4.22 1.95
CA PRO A 80 8.87 4.52 3.18
C PRO A 80 7.58 5.29 2.87
N VAL A 81 6.58 5.11 3.72
CA VAL A 81 5.27 5.74 3.49
C VAL A 81 5.33 7.26 3.53
N SER A 82 6.38 7.83 4.13
CA SER A 82 6.57 9.27 4.11
C SER A 82 6.80 9.80 2.70
N GLN A 83 7.15 8.93 1.75
CA GLN A 83 7.39 9.32 0.36
C GLN A 83 6.20 8.96 -0.52
N VAL A 84 5.00 9.06 0.01
CA VAL A 84 3.80 8.62 -0.71
C VAL A 84 3.64 9.32 -2.07
N ALA A 85 3.95 10.59 -2.16
CA ALA A 85 3.83 11.31 -3.43
C ALA A 85 4.83 10.79 -4.46
N GLU A 86 6.06 10.53 -4.02
CA GLU A 86 7.09 9.98 -4.91
C GLU A 86 6.72 8.57 -5.37
N VAL A 87 6.12 7.79 -4.49
CA VAL A 87 5.67 6.45 -4.86
C VAL A 87 4.59 6.54 -5.94
N ALA A 88 3.65 7.46 -5.77
CA ALA A 88 2.61 7.67 -6.78
C ALA A 88 3.23 8.07 -8.12
N ASP A 89 4.23 8.95 -8.11
CA ASP A 89 4.92 9.34 -9.34
C ASP A 89 5.61 8.16 -10.00
N GLN A 90 6.23 7.28 -9.20
CA GLN A 90 6.86 6.09 -9.75
C GLN A 90 5.85 5.13 -10.36
N LEU A 91 4.68 5.00 -9.72
CA LEU A 91 3.63 4.14 -10.27
C LEU A 91 3.12 4.69 -11.61
N VAL A 92 2.99 6.00 -11.73
CA VAL A 92 2.61 6.61 -13.00
C VAL A 92 3.61 6.21 -14.09
N ARG A 93 4.90 6.31 -13.80
CA ARG A 93 5.93 5.97 -14.78
C ARG A 93 5.96 4.47 -15.08
N LEU A 94 5.69 3.65 -14.07
CA LEU A 94 5.67 2.21 -14.26
C LEU A 94 4.53 1.76 -15.16
N LEU A 95 3.39 2.42 -15.05
CA LEU A 95 2.17 1.98 -15.72
C LEU A 95 1.86 2.73 -17.02
N VAL A 96 2.85 3.38 -17.56
CA VAL A 96 2.69 4.12 -18.81
C VAL A 96 2.26 3.24 -19.98
#